data_b3d1c678848a793120072a214144db0e
#
_entry.id   b3d1c678848a793120072a214144db0e
#
_cell.length_a   1.000
_cell.length_b   1.000
_cell.length_c   1.000
_cell.angle_alpha   90.00
_cell.angle_beta   90.00
_cell.angle_gamma   90.00
#
_symmetry.space_group_name_H-M   'P 1'
#
loop_
_entity.id
_entity.type
_entity.pdbx_description
1 polymer ?
#
loop_
_entity_poly.entity_id
_entity_poly.type
_entity_poly.pdbx_seq_one_letter_code
_entity_poly.pdbx_strand_id
1 'polypeptide(L)'
;MKGRLVRPILLLPALAALLAGCGGDGGGSSPPTGPDPATVTPADAPLFAEALVQPEGDRKQALDSALSKLLATDDPGALVIDRIDEALADADAGLTYQEDIQPWLGERAGFFFQGSPQKTQGAAVIATTDAPAAQRAIDKAAAADKEPERRRSYQGVDYLVDRGGTAAGVVDDFVVAGTERAFRDAVDASNQRSLAESGEFEAQLDRAPQDWVGFLYLEPRKILDELGKSGLATAAEASPTARGLEPLLRQPVSASISAASDQLSLQASAAAGAAPASQESQLLRGFPEESWLAFAIADVGQTYGPLLREVRHDAGAAEATLGGGLGFDLADQVSRWAGDLGGFITGTSLFGLGGALVLETDDEQASAGTLDRLRRALGDDPRLSVEPLTHTDDEGFSFSPAGVPISFTVVQRDGKVVAGLAASVEDVLSPSSTLEDSDAFDSAADALGEDFAPLTFVDFVPMLELIESFPQAAEDPDYQSAKPYLDNLDYFVLGTRSDGDRAELRMVLGLRDAPAETGADSEAAAAVVGE
;
A
#
# COMPACT_ATOMS: atom_id res chain seq x y z
N MET A 1 -11.35 30.73 11.45
CA MET A 1 -12.18 31.05 10.28
C MET A 1 -11.47 30.47 9.07
N LYS A 2 -12.01 29.42 8.47
CA LYS A 2 -11.34 28.62 7.43
C LYS A 2 -11.93 29.04 6.09
N GLY A 3 -11.07 29.43 5.14
CA GLY A 3 -11.47 29.81 3.78
C GLY A 3 -12.31 28.72 3.12
N ARG A 4 -13.44 29.07 2.51
CA ARG A 4 -14.45 28.13 2.02
C ARG A 4 -14.36 27.85 0.53
N LEU A 5 -13.72 28.77 -0.23
CA LEU A 5 -13.77 28.74 -1.70
C LEU A 5 -13.04 27.56 -2.33
N VAL A 6 -11.93 27.16 -1.77
CA VAL A 6 -11.00 26.19 -2.40
C VAL A 6 -11.10 24.81 -1.75
N ARG A 7 -11.85 24.68 -0.64
CA ARG A 7 -12.09 23.35 -0.06
C ARG A 7 -12.68 22.36 -1.06
N PRO A 8 -13.70 22.71 -1.88
CA PRO A 8 -14.19 21.76 -2.87
C PRO A 8 -13.20 21.51 -4.00
N ILE A 9 -12.45 22.53 -4.46
CA ILE A 9 -11.47 22.36 -5.55
C ILE A 9 -10.20 21.63 -5.05
N LEU A 10 -9.79 21.83 -3.80
CA LEU A 10 -8.69 21.08 -3.17
C LEU A 10 -9.07 19.63 -2.78
N LEU A 11 -10.36 19.32 -2.67
CA LEU A 11 -10.84 17.96 -2.44
C LEU A 11 -10.87 17.14 -3.75
N LEU A 12 -10.96 17.79 -4.91
CA LEU A 12 -10.95 17.13 -6.22
C LEU A 12 -9.72 16.22 -6.43
N PRO A 13 -8.47 16.62 -6.17
CA PRO A 13 -7.35 15.70 -6.37
C PRO A 13 -7.20 14.63 -5.27
N ALA A 14 -7.67 14.88 -4.05
CA ALA A 14 -7.70 13.87 -3.00
C ALA A 14 -8.82 12.82 -3.26
N LEU A 15 -9.92 13.24 -3.89
CA LEU A 15 -10.96 12.35 -4.41
C LEU A 15 -10.56 11.76 -5.77
N ALA A 16 -9.82 12.48 -6.61
CA ALA A 16 -9.38 12.03 -7.93
C ALA A 16 -8.46 10.78 -7.87
N ALA A 17 -7.76 10.56 -6.78
CA ALA A 17 -7.06 9.29 -6.51
C ALA A 17 -8.04 8.11 -6.32
N LEU A 18 -9.35 8.39 -6.18
CA LEU A 18 -10.44 7.42 -6.11
C LEU A 18 -11.34 7.45 -7.36
N LEU A 19 -11.03 8.32 -8.35
CA LEU A 19 -11.95 8.79 -9.38
C LEU A 19 -11.50 8.49 -10.79
N ALA A 20 -11.68 7.32 -11.27
CA ALA A 20 -11.58 7.09 -12.70
C ALA A 20 -12.81 6.35 -13.21
N GLY A 21 -13.75 7.05 -13.74
CA GLY A 21 -14.89 6.43 -14.39
C GLY A 21 -15.85 7.42 -15.01
N CYS A 22 -15.74 7.69 -16.31
CA CYS A 22 -16.83 7.85 -17.28
C CYS A 22 -16.30 8.32 -18.66
N GLY A 23 -16.41 7.47 -19.68
CA GLY A 23 -16.53 7.81 -21.11
C GLY A 23 -15.40 7.39 -22.06
N GLY A 24 -15.72 6.64 -23.12
CA GLY A 24 -15.05 6.62 -24.43
C GLY A 24 -14.23 5.38 -24.81
N ASP A 25 -14.59 4.73 -25.94
CA ASP A 25 -13.92 3.59 -26.57
C ASP A 25 -12.57 3.95 -27.22
N GLY A 26 -11.56 3.10 -27.09
CA GLY A 26 -10.34 3.13 -27.91
C GLY A 26 -9.14 2.42 -27.25
N GLY A 27 -8.73 1.27 -27.79
CA GLY A 27 -7.74 0.36 -27.21
C GLY A 27 -6.29 0.80 -27.39
N GLY A 28 -5.46 0.40 -26.44
CA GLY A 28 -4.00 0.43 -26.45
C GLY A 28 -3.40 1.16 -25.24
N SER A 29 -2.43 0.55 -24.54
CA SER A 29 -1.66 1.16 -23.45
C SER A 29 -0.75 2.28 -24.01
N SER A 30 -1.35 3.45 -24.26
CA SER A 30 -0.62 4.67 -24.63
C SER A 30 -0.38 5.53 -23.39
N PRO A 31 0.68 6.36 -23.36
CA PRO A 31 0.88 7.34 -22.29
C PRO A 31 -0.39 8.19 -22.09
N PRO A 32 -0.62 8.73 -20.85
CA PRO A 32 -1.73 9.63 -20.62
C PRO A 32 -1.75 10.76 -21.63
N THR A 33 -2.96 11.10 -22.14
CA THR A 33 -3.15 12.17 -23.12
C THR A 33 -3.48 13.48 -22.41
N GLY A 34 -3.40 14.61 -23.16
CA GLY A 34 -3.72 15.93 -22.63
C GLY A 34 -2.57 16.62 -21.87
N PRO A 35 -2.84 17.84 -21.36
CA PRO A 35 -1.84 18.66 -20.68
C PRO A 35 -1.27 17.98 -19.44
N ASP A 36 0.05 18.04 -19.27
CA ASP A 36 0.78 17.44 -18.17
C ASP A 36 0.82 18.39 -16.96
N PRO A 37 0.22 18.04 -15.79
CA PRO A 37 0.25 18.88 -14.59
C PRO A 37 1.67 19.20 -14.08
N ALA A 38 2.66 18.36 -14.37
CA ALA A 38 4.05 18.62 -14.01
C ALA A 38 4.63 19.85 -14.75
N THR A 39 4.04 20.30 -15.88
CA THR A 39 4.48 21.49 -16.62
C THR A 39 4.20 22.81 -15.91
N VAL A 40 3.25 22.84 -14.99
CA VAL A 40 2.94 24.00 -14.15
C VAL A 40 3.24 23.73 -12.65
N THR A 41 3.93 22.63 -12.36
CA THR A 41 4.43 22.32 -11.03
C THR A 41 5.87 22.85 -10.88
N PRO A 42 6.21 23.56 -9.79
CA PRO A 42 7.57 24.05 -9.57
C PRO A 42 8.62 22.94 -9.59
N ALA A 43 9.76 23.17 -10.26
CA ALA A 43 10.82 22.19 -10.42
C ALA A 43 11.46 21.71 -9.09
N ASP A 44 11.30 22.48 -8.02
CA ASP A 44 11.80 22.17 -6.67
C ASP A 44 10.72 21.62 -5.74
N ALA A 45 9.53 21.33 -6.23
CA ALA A 45 8.46 20.73 -5.44
C ALA A 45 8.91 19.40 -4.83
N PRO A 46 8.91 19.25 -3.50
CA PRO A 46 9.39 18.03 -2.85
C PRO A 46 8.37 16.89 -2.88
N LEU A 47 7.12 17.19 -3.22
CA LEU A 47 6.05 16.22 -3.42
C LEU A 47 5.20 16.65 -4.62
N PHE A 48 4.97 15.70 -5.50
CA PHE A 48 4.00 15.79 -6.59
C PHE A 48 3.22 14.49 -6.67
N ALA A 49 1.93 14.59 -6.78
CA ALA A 49 1.03 13.46 -7.02
C ALA A 49 0.17 13.77 -8.24
N GLU A 50 -0.10 12.77 -9.04
CA GLU A 50 -0.93 12.87 -10.22
C GLU A 50 -1.89 11.68 -10.30
N ALA A 51 -3.08 11.93 -10.82
CA ALA A 51 -4.06 10.89 -11.11
C ALA A 51 -4.77 11.18 -12.43
N LEU A 52 -5.15 10.11 -13.13
CA LEU A 52 -6.04 10.19 -14.27
C LEU A 52 -7.48 10.27 -13.75
N VAL A 53 -8.11 11.43 -13.95
CA VAL A 53 -9.48 11.71 -13.45
C VAL A 53 -10.54 11.39 -14.49
N GLN A 54 -10.15 11.30 -15.76
CA GLN A 54 -10.99 10.84 -16.88
C GLN A 54 -10.16 9.92 -17.79
N PRO A 55 -9.74 8.72 -17.32
CA PRO A 55 -9.02 7.78 -18.18
C PRO A 55 -9.91 7.34 -19.35
N GLU A 56 -9.30 7.04 -20.48
CA GLU A 56 -9.97 6.61 -21.68
C GLU A 56 -9.53 5.18 -22.09
N GLY A 57 -10.31 4.56 -22.99
CA GLY A 57 -9.96 3.28 -23.61
C GLY A 57 -9.83 2.12 -22.61
N ASP A 58 -8.85 1.25 -22.85
CA ASP A 58 -8.62 0.02 -22.06
C ASP A 58 -8.32 0.33 -20.59
N ARG A 59 -7.64 1.45 -20.33
CA ARG A 59 -7.30 1.89 -18.97
C ARG A 59 -8.54 2.21 -18.15
N LYS A 60 -9.53 2.88 -18.78
CA LYS A 60 -10.84 3.10 -18.16
C LYS A 60 -11.55 1.80 -17.87
N GLN A 61 -11.65 0.92 -18.87
CA GLN A 61 -12.35 -0.36 -18.72
C GLN A 61 -11.73 -1.22 -17.62
N ALA A 62 -10.40 -1.29 -17.57
CA ALA A 62 -9.66 -1.99 -16.54
C ALA A 62 -9.97 -1.44 -15.14
N LEU A 63 -9.91 -0.11 -14.98
CA LEU A 63 -10.16 0.53 -13.70
C LEU A 63 -11.63 0.42 -13.26
N ASP A 64 -12.59 0.62 -14.17
CA ASP A 64 -14.02 0.43 -13.87
C ASP A 64 -14.30 -1.01 -13.42
N SER A 65 -13.73 -2.00 -14.11
CA SER A 65 -13.89 -3.40 -13.74
C SER A 65 -13.31 -3.69 -12.36
N ALA A 66 -12.07 -3.25 -12.09
CA ALA A 66 -11.43 -3.45 -10.80
C ALA A 66 -12.18 -2.73 -9.67
N LEU A 67 -12.62 -1.48 -9.90
CA LEU A 67 -13.39 -0.73 -8.90
C LEU A 67 -14.79 -1.30 -8.68
N SER A 68 -15.46 -1.82 -9.73
CA SER A 68 -16.76 -2.49 -9.58
C SER A 68 -16.66 -3.68 -8.63
N LYS A 69 -15.62 -4.48 -8.78
CA LYS A 69 -15.33 -5.61 -7.88
C LYS A 69 -14.97 -5.12 -6.47
N LEU A 70 -13.99 -4.22 -6.35
CA LEU A 70 -13.50 -3.73 -5.06
C LEU A 70 -14.60 -3.04 -4.23
N LEU A 71 -15.47 -2.27 -4.90
CA LEU A 71 -16.55 -1.51 -4.25
C LEU A 71 -17.90 -2.27 -4.25
N ALA A 72 -17.92 -3.49 -4.77
CA ALA A 72 -19.14 -4.32 -4.88
C ALA A 72 -20.31 -3.55 -5.49
N THR A 73 -20.09 -2.88 -6.63
CA THR A 73 -21.07 -2.04 -7.31
C THR A 73 -20.97 -2.15 -8.82
N ASP A 74 -22.10 -2.09 -9.52
CA ASP A 74 -22.14 -2.09 -10.99
C ASP A 74 -21.74 -0.72 -11.60
N ASP A 75 -21.77 0.34 -10.82
CA ASP A 75 -21.44 1.71 -11.27
C ASP A 75 -20.52 2.44 -10.25
N PRO A 76 -19.21 2.14 -10.26
CA PRO A 76 -18.27 2.83 -9.39
C PRO A 76 -18.16 4.33 -9.72
N GLY A 77 -18.38 4.71 -10.99
CA GLY A 77 -18.35 6.11 -11.42
C GLY A 77 -19.45 6.93 -10.77
N ALA A 78 -20.66 6.40 -10.68
CA ALA A 78 -21.77 7.09 -10.01
C ALA A 78 -21.47 7.33 -8.52
N LEU A 79 -20.96 6.31 -7.80
CA LEU A 79 -20.58 6.45 -6.38
C LEU A 79 -19.59 7.59 -6.16
N VAL A 80 -18.70 7.73 -7.08
CA VAL A 80 -17.67 8.73 -7.03
C VAL A 80 -18.24 10.13 -7.30
N ILE A 81 -19.06 10.29 -8.34
CA ILE A 81 -19.76 11.54 -8.66
C ILE A 81 -20.61 11.99 -7.46
N ASP A 82 -21.35 11.07 -6.84
CA ASP A 82 -22.15 11.36 -5.65
C ASP A 82 -21.29 11.89 -4.50
N ARG A 83 -20.10 11.31 -4.28
CA ARG A 83 -19.15 11.80 -3.27
C ARG A 83 -18.59 13.19 -3.58
N ILE A 84 -18.36 13.50 -4.86
CA ILE A 84 -17.96 14.85 -5.27
C ILE A 84 -19.10 15.83 -5.01
N ASP A 85 -20.32 15.52 -5.44
CA ASP A 85 -21.47 16.39 -5.27
C ASP A 85 -21.78 16.60 -3.78
N GLU A 86 -21.68 15.57 -2.94
CA GLU A 86 -21.75 15.69 -1.47
C GLU A 86 -20.68 16.66 -0.92
N ALA A 87 -19.42 16.50 -1.36
CA ALA A 87 -18.33 17.38 -0.93
C ALA A 87 -18.50 18.84 -1.41
N LEU A 88 -19.01 19.03 -2.62
CA LEU A 88 -19.34 20.36 -3.16
C LEU A 88 -20.49 21.02 -2.38
N ALA A 89 -21.52 20.25 -2.01
CA ALA A 89 -22.64 20.69 -1.20
C ALA A 89 -22.20 21.06 0.24
N ASP A 90 -21.41 20.22 0.89
CA ASP A 90 -20.86 20.46 2.24
C ASP A 90 -19.99 21.72 2.30
N ALA A 91 -19.35 22.06 1.18
CA ALA A 91 -18.55 23.26 1.06
C ALA A 91 -19.37 24.53 0.74
N ASP A 92 -20.69 24.44 0.56
CA ASP A 92 -21.56 25.53 0.06
C ASP A 92 -21.04 26.12 -1.27
N ALA A 93 -20.42 25.29 -2.15
CA ALA A 93 -19.75 25.77 -3.37
C ALA A 93 -20.71 26.25 -4.45
N GLY A 94 -21.98 25.85 -4.39
CA GLY A 94 -23.00 26.19 -5.41
C GLY A 94 -22.73 25.58 -6.78
N LEU A 95 -21.90 24.51 -6.82
CA LEU A 95 -21.50 23.77 -8.01
C LEU A 95 -22.06 22.35 -7.95
N THR A 96 -22.24 21.74 -9.13
CA THR A 96 -22.45 20.30 -9.31
C THR A 96 -21.40 19.74 -10.26
N TYR A 97 -21.11 18.45 -10.13
CA TYR A 97 -20.12 17.80 -10.99
C TYR A 97 -20.54 17.88 -12.46
N GLN A 98 -21.76 17.45 -12.78
CA GLN A 98 -22.22 17.33 -14.17
C GLN A 98 -22.36 18.67 -14.90
N GLU A 99 -22.85 19.71 -14.24
CA GLU A 99 -23.10 20.98 -14.88
C GLU A 99 -21.87 21.90 -14.88
N ASP A 100 -21.07 21.86 -13.83
CA ASP A 100 -20.05 22.87 -13.56
C ASP A 100 -18.61 22.37 -13.66
N ILE A 101 -18.37 21.05 -13.49
CA ILE A 101 -17.01 20.47 -13.48
C ILE A 101 -16.76 19.64 -14.75
N GLN A 102 -17.59 18.67 -15.03
CA GLN A 102 -17.44 17.74 -16.15
C GLN A 102 -17.23 18.43 -17.51
N PRO A 103 -17.91 19.56 -17.86
CA PRO A 103 -17.78 20.16 -19.20
C PRO A 103 -16.39 20.69 -19.56
N TRP A 104 -15.54 20.96 -18.57
CA TRP A 104 -14.21 21.48 -18.79
C TRP A 104 -13.09 20.57 -18.25
N LEU A 105 -13.44 19.53 -17.50
CA LEU A 105 -12.47 18.64 -16.90
C LEU A 105 -11.68 17.88 -17.98
N GLY A 106 -10.35 17.89 -17.86
CA GLY A 106 -9.45 17.10 -18.68
C GLY A 106 -9.12 15.75 -18.04
N GLU A 107 -8.27 14.97 -18.71
CA GLU A 107 -7.92 13.61 -18.28
C GLU A 107 -7.08 13.57 -16.99
N ARG A 108 -6.23 14.60 -16.75
CA ARG A 108 -5.16 14.57 -15.75
C ARG A 108 -5.39 15.62 -14.66
N ALA A 109 -5.16 15.24 -13.42
CA ALA A 109 -5.12 16.16 -12.29
C ALA A 109 -3.91 15.88 -11.41
N GLY A 110 -3.22 16.94 -10.99
CA GLY A 110 -2.05 16.88 -10.12
C GLY A 110 -2.25 17.65 -8.83
N PHE A 111 -1.40 17.35 -7.88
CA PHE A 111 -1.24 18.12 -6.65
C PHE A 111 0.23 18.23 -6.32
N PHE A 112 0.70 19.42 -5.99
CA PHE A 112 2.04 19.60 -5.48
C PHE A 112 2.04 20.27 -4.10
N PHE A 113 3.09 19.98 -3.38
CA PHE A 113 3.30 20.51 -2.04
C PHE A 113 4.67 21.14 -1.95
N GLN A 114 4.77 22.28 -1.21
CA GLN A 114 6.01 22.97 -0.89
C GLN A 114 5.97 23.50 0.53
N GLY A 115 7.13 23.73 1.12
CA GLY A 115 7.28 24.39 2.41
C GLY A 115 7.31 23.47 3.61
N SER A 116 7.30 24.06 4.81
CA SER A 116 7.38 23.35 6.08
C SER A 116 5.99 23.04 6.64
N PRO A 117 5.88 22.10 7.61
CA PRO A 117 4.61 21.77 8.25
C PRO A 117 3.89 22.97 8.90
N GLN A 118 4.64 24.03 9.27
CA GLN A 118 4.08 25.26 9.83
C GLN A 118 3.64 26.26 8.76
N LYS A 119 4.16 26.13 7.54
CA LYS A 119 3.85 26.97 6.37
C LYS A 119 3.62 26.11 5.15
N THR A 120 2.66 25.22 5.28
CA THR A 120 2.20 24.35 4.19
C THR A 120 1.74 25.20 3.02
N GLN A 121 2.32 24.95 1.86
CA GLN A 121 1.95 25.56 0.61
C GLN A 121 1.74 24.45 -0.40
N GLY A 122 0.65 24.49 -1.10
CA GLY A 122 0.33 23.49 -2.13
C GLY A 122 -0.80 23.99 -2.99
N ALA A 123 -0.89 23.40 -4.17
CA ALA A 123 -1.98 23.65 -5.10
C ALA A 123 -2.36 22.36 -5.83
N ALA A 124 -3.65 22.24 -6.10
CA ALA A 124 -4.20 21.34 -7.09
C ALA A 124 -4.03 21.96 -8.47
N VAL A 125 -3.72 21.12 -9.44
CA VAL A 125 -3.52 21.45 -10.84
C VAL A 125 -4.38 20.50 -11.66
N ILE A 126 -5.43 20.99 -12.30
CA ILE A 126 -6.42 20.16 -13.00
C ILE A 126 -6.41 20.55 -14.46
N ALA A 127 -6.07 19.62 -15.34
CA ALA A 127 -6.12 19.87 -16.78
C ALA A 127 -7.53 20.26 -17.22
N THR A 128 -7.62 21.22 -18.14
CA THR A 128 -8.90 21.67 -18.68
C THR A 128 -8.94 21.57 -20.19
N THR A 129 -10.07 21.14 -20.73
CA THR A 129 -10.38 21.10 -22.16
C THR A 129 -11.09 22.38 -22.64
N ASP A 130 -11.62 23.19 -21.70
CA ASP A 130 -12.35 24.46 -21.97
C ASP A 130 -12.04 25.49 -20.86
N ALA A 131 -10.94 26.24 -21.02
CA ALA A 131 -10.51 27.26 -20.08
C ALA A 131 -11.60 28.32 -19.77
N PRO A 132 -12.40 28.82 -20.77
CA PRO A 132 -13.54 29.67 -20.50
C PRO A 132 -14.63 29.03 -19.62
N ALA A 133 -14.92 27.74 -19.79
CA ALA A 133 -15.91 27.05 -18.95
C ALA A 133 -15.38 26.88 -17.53
N ALA A 134 -14.09 26.49 -17.39
CA ALA A 134 -13.41 26.41 -16.10
C ALA A 134 -13.44 27.75 -15.36
N GLN A 135 -13.16 28.86 -16.04
CA GLN A 135 -13.23 30.21 -15.44
C GLN A 135 -14.64 30.55 -14.97
N ARG A 136 -15.68 30.16 -15.74
CA ARG A 136 -17.09 30.35 -15.30
C ARG A 136 -17.43 29.58 -14.04
N ALA A 137 -16.92 28.35 -13.91
CA ALA A 137 -17.10 27.54 -12.70
C ALA A 137 -16.41 28.19 -11.48
N ILE A 138 -15.21 28.71 -11.65
CA ILE A 138 -14.49 29.47 -10.61
C ILE A 138 -15.28 30.72 -10.21
N ASP A 139 -15.76 31.52 -11.18
CA ASP A 139 -16.54 32.73 -10.91
C ASP A 139 -17.90 32.40 -10.25
N LYS A 140 -18.54 31.27 -10.62
CA LYS A 140 -19.78 30.78 -9.99
C LYS A 140 -19.55 30.36 -8.53
N ALA A 141 -18.50 29.63 -8.26
CA ALA A 141 -18.11 29.25 -6.88
C ALA A 141 -17.82 30.49 -6.02
N ALA A 142 -17.13 31.46 -6.59
CA ALA A 142 -16.84 32.73 -5.94
C ALA A 142 -18.10 33.55 -5.59
N ALA A 143 -19.10 33.52 -6.49
CA ALA A 143 -20.37 34.21 -6.27
C ALA A 143 -21.25 33.55 -5.20
N ALA A 144 -21.07 32.23 -4.97
CA ALA A 144 -21.79 31.51 -3.91
C ALA A 144 -21.21 31.79 -2.53
N ASP A 145 -19.94 32.23 -2.43
CA ASP A 145 -19.32 32.61 -1.15
C ASP A 145 -19.95 33.92 -0.63
N LYS A 146 -20.33 33.89 0.64
CA LYS A 146 -20.91 35.07 1.35
C LYS A 146 -19.89 36.17 1.62
N GLU A 147 -18.60 35.90 1.42
CA GLU A 147 -17.51 36.85 1.66
C GLU A 147 -16.89 37.29 0.31
N PRO A 148 -16.70 38.61 0.11
CA PRO A 148 -16.19 39.11 -1.16
C PRO A 148 -14.73 38.68 -1.36
N GLU A 149 -14.48 38.03 -2.49
CA GLU A 149 -13.15 37.69 -2.96
C GLU A 149 -12.49 38.88 -3.65
N ARG A 150 -11.17 38.80 -3.71
CA ARG A 150 -10.34 39.82 -4.37
C ARG A 150 -9.80 39.26 -5.68
N ARG A 151 -10.14 39.89 -6.78
CA ARG A 151 -9.50 39.67 -8.07
C ARG A 151 -8.10 40.26 -8.04
N ARG A 152 -7.11 39.48 -8.43
CA ARG A 152 -5.70 39.86 -8.54
C ARG A 152 -5.15 39.40 -9.88
N SER A 153 -4.01 39.96 -10.27
CA SER A 153 -3.27 39.53 -11.46
C SER A 153 -1.80 39.32 -11.11
N TYR A 154 -1.19 38.30 -11.67
CA TYR A 154 0.24 38.02 -11.53
C TYR A 154 0.79 37.52 -12.86
N GLN A 155 1.81 38.19 -13.39
CA GLN A 155 2.41 37.94 -14.70
C GLN A 155 1.40 37.80 -15.86
N GLY A 156 0.31 38.57 -15.79
CA GLY A 156 -0.74 38.56 -16.81
C GLY A 156 -1.85 37.51 -16.60
N VAL A 157 -1.73 36.66 -15.59
CA VAL A 157 -2.75 35.68 -15.20
C VAL A 157 -3.67 36.29 -14.13
N ASP A 158 -4.97 36.35 -14.41
CA ASP A 158 -5.98 36.82 -13.46
C ASP A 158 -6.45 35.65 -12.57
N TYR A 159 -6.64 35.93 -11.27
CA TYR A 159 -7.08 34.93 -10.30
C TYR A 159 -7.89 35.55 -9.15
N LEU A 160 -8.64 34.73 -8.46
CA LEU A 160 -9.42 35.11 -7.29
C LEU A 160 -8.69 34.68 -6.02
N VAL A 161 -8.77 35.50 -4.97
CA VAL A 161 -8.18 35.17 -3.65
C VAL A 161 -9.23 35.41 -2.59
N ASP A 162 -9.45 34.40 -1.75
CA ASP A 162 -10.30 34.51 -0.56
C ASP A 162 -9.59 35.23 0.59
N ARG A 163 -10.27 35.41 1.72
CA ARG A 163 -9.68 36.02 2.93
C ARG A 163 -8.71 35.08 3.64
N GLY A 164 -8.81 33.79 3.40
CA GLY A 164 -7.91 32.75 3.95
C GLY A 164 -6.56 32.72 3.25
N GLY A 165 -6.42 33.44 2.13
CA GLY A 165 -5.22 33.42 1.30
C GLY A 165 -5.18 32.25 0.32
N THR A 166 -6.35 31.68 0.00
CA THR A 166 -6.48 30.64 -1.01
C THR A 166 -6.81 31.28 -2.34
N ALA A 167 -6.12 30.87 -3.41
CA ALA A 167 -6.25 31.41 -4.75
C ALA A 167 -6.78 30.34 -5.71
N ALA A 168 -7.56 30.78 -6.70
CA ALA A 168 -8.00 29.94 -7.81
C ALA A 168 -8.03 30.75 -9.11
N GLY A 169 -7.60 30.12 -10.21
CA GLY A 169 -7.59 30.73 -11.55
C GLY A 169 -7.16 29.74 -12.60
N VAL A 170 -7.18 30.17 -13.85
CA VAL A 170 -6.72 29.36 -14.99
C VAL A 170 -5.32 29.81 -15.37
N VAL A 171 -4.39 28.86 -15.44
CA VAL A 171 -2.99 29.03 -15.86
C VAL A 171 -2.78 28.11 -17.05
N ASP A 172 -2.58 28.68 -18.23
CA ASP A 172 -2.55 27.95 -19.50
C ASP A 172 -3.76 27.01 -19.65
N ASP A 173 -3.55 25.72 -19.79
CA ASP A 173 -4.59 24.68 -19.92
C ASP A 173 -4.92 24.02 -18.58
N PHE A 174 -4.74 24.73 -17.45
CA PHE A 174 -4.97 24.18 -16.12
C PHE A 174 -5.81 25.09 -15.22
N VAL A 175 -6.73 24.52 -14.47
CA VAL A 175 -7.26 25.14 -13.27
C VAL A 175 -6.27 24.90 -12.14
N VAL A 176 -5.74 25.97 -11.57
CA VAL A 176 -4.84 25.91 -10.41
C VAL A 176 -5.56 26.47 -9.20
N ALA A 177 -5.59 25.70 -8.11
CA ALA A 177 -6.25 26.08 -6.88
C ALA A 177 -5.41 25.69 -5.66
N GLY A 178 -5.08 26.67 -4.79
CA GLY A 178 -4.22 26.42 -3.66
C GLY A 178 -3.93 27.64 -2.82
N THR A 179 -2.85 27.65 -2.03
CA THR A 179 -2.41 28.87 -1.38
C THR A 179 -2.01 29.91 -2.43
N GLU A 180 -2.21 31.21 -2.16
CA GLU A 180 -1.87 32.26 -3.12
C GLU A 180 -0.41 32.19 -3.57
N ARG A 181 0.50 31.75 -2.68
CA ARG A 181 1.90 31.58 -3.05
C ARG A 181 2.09 30.41 -4.00
N ALA A 182 1.52 29.23 -3.69
CA ALA A 182 1.61 28.07 -4.56
C ALA A 182 0.99 28.35 -5.96
N PHE A 183 -0.10 29.12 -6.01
CA PHE A 183 -0.67 29.59 -7.27
C PHE A 183 0.34 30.40 -8.09
N ARG A 184 1.03 31.37 -7.46
CA ARG A 184 2.05 32.17 -8.15
C ARG A 184 3.26 31.34 -8.55
N ASP A 185 3.68 30.41 -7.68
CA ASP A 185 4.77 29.50 -7.97
C ASP A 185 4.42 28.60 -9.19
N ALA A 186 3.12 28.23 -9.37
CA ALA A 186 2.64 27.52 -10.57
C ALA A 186 2.69 28.41 -11.82
N VAL A 187 2.31 29.69 -11.73
CA VAL A 187 2.47 30.66 -12.84
C VAL A 187 3.94 30.86 -13.18
N ASP A 188 4.84 30.90 -12.19
CA ASP A 188 6.27 30.99 -12.43
C ASP A 188 6.80 29.74 -13.12
N ALA A 189 6.33 28.55 -12.72
CA ALA A 189 6.72 27.27 -13.31
C ALA A 189 6.31 27.17 -14.79
N SER A 190 5.10 27.63 -15.15
CA SER A 190 4.64 27.64 -16.54
C SER A 190 5.47 28.55 -17.46
N ASN A 191 6.05 29.61 -16.89
CA ASN A 191 6.83 30.59 -17.65
C ASN A 191 8.36 30.36 -17.61
N GLN A 192 8.84 29.48 -16.71
CA GLN A 192 10.29 29.28 -16.49
C GLN A 192 10.62 27.79 -16.55
N ARG A 193 10.96 27.20 -15.40
CA ARG A 193 11.35 25.80 -15.27
C ARG A 193 10.34 25.06 -14.40
N SER A 194 9.76 24.02 -14.96
CA SER A 194 8.78 23.16 -14.31
C SER A 194 9.39 21.83 -13.83
N LEU A 195 8.60 21.07 -13.08
CA LEU A 195 8.95 19.72 -12.64
C LEU A 195 9.11 18.75 -13.83
N ALA A 196 8.31 18.94 -14.90
CA ALA A 196 8.42 18.15 -16.13
C ALA A 196 9.81 18.25 -16.81
N GLU A 197 10.57 19.33 -16.54
CA GLU A 197 11.94 19.51 -17.05
C GLU A 197 13.02 18.98 -16.08
N SER A 198 12.62 18.35 -14.98
CA SER A 198 13.54 17.72 -14.03
C SER A 198 13.94 16.33 -14.50
N GLY A 199 15.21 16.12 -14.81
CA GLY A 199 15.72 14.79 -15.19
C GLY A 199 15.57 13.74 -14.08
N GLU A 200 15.49 14.14 -12.82
CA GLU A 200 15.21 13.23 -11.70
C GLU A 200 13.75 12.77 -11.70
N PHE A 201 12.82 13.70 -11.97
CA PHE A 201 11.40 13.39 -12.09
C PHE A 201 11.14 12.49 -13.30
N GLU A 202 11.68 12.86 -14.48
CA GLU A 202 11.56 12.09 -15.72
C GLU A 202 12.07 10.64 -15.50
N ALA A 203 13.24 10.47 -14.89
CA ALA A 203 13.81 9.16 -14.61
C ALA A 203 12.95 8.32 -13.62
N GLN A 204 12.15 8.95 -12.75
CA GLN A 204 11.20 8.23 -11.88
C GLN A 204 9.92 7.87 -12.64
N LEU A 205 9.43 8.77 -13.50
CA LEU A 205 8.25 8.54 -14.31
C LEU A 205 8.46 7.43 -15.35
N ASP A 206 9.64 7.38 -15.97
CA ASP A 206 10.02 6.34 -16.93
C ASP A 206 10.04 4.92 -16.34
N ARG A 207 10.13 4.79 -15.02
CA ARG A 207 10.07 3.51 -14.32
C ARG A 207 8.64 3.06 -13.98
N ALA A 208 7.71 3.99 -14.00
CA ALA A 208 6.31 3.63 -13.76
C ALA A 208 5.78 2.76 -14.92
N PRO A 209 4.94 1.76 -14.64
CA PRO A 209 4.22 1.02 -15.68
C PRO A 209 3.50 1.99 -16.62
N GLN A 210 3.44 1.70 -17.92
CA GLN A 210 2.82 2.61 -18.90
C GLN A 210 1.31 2.78 -18.71
N ASP A 211 0.67 1.84 -18.04
CA ASP A 211 -0.76 1.78 -17.75
C ASP A 211 -1.13 2.39 -16.38
N TRP A 212 -0.22 3.13 -15.75
CA TRP A 212 -0.52 3.76 -14.48
C TRP A 212 -1.74 4.69 -14.55
N VAL A 213 -2.51 4.72 -13.46
CA VAL A 213 -3.67 5.59 -13.25
C VAL A 213 -3.42 6.62 -12.15
N GLY A 214 -2.43 6.39 -11.31
CA GLY A 214 -1.94 7.30 -10.29
C GLY A 214 -0.42 7.24 -10.19
N PHE A 215 0.22 8.39 -9.98
CA PHE A 215 1.66 8.51 -9.82
C PHE A 215 2.00 9.46 -8.67
N LEU A 216 2.95 9.08 -7.85
CA LEU A 216 3.50 9.88 -6.75
C LEU A 216 5.01 10.04 -6.93
N TYR A 217 5.47 11.26 -6.82
CA TYR A 217 6.89 11.61 -6.74
C TYR A 217 7.17 12.29 -5.41
N LEU A 218 8.23 11.87 -4.75
CA LEU A 218 8.64 12.38 -3.45
C LEU A 218 10.14 12.57 -3.40
N GLU A 219 10.60 13.75 -2.93
CA GLU A 219 11.98 14.02 -2.56
C GLU A 219 12.11 14.12 -1.02
N PRO A 220 12.34 13.00 -0.33
CA PRO A 220 12.32 12.95 1.13
C PRO A 220 13.33 13.89 1.75
N ARG A 221 14.50 14.06 1.13
CA ARG A 221 15.57 14.96 1.61
C ARG A 221 15.12 16.42 1.70
N LYS A 222 14.43 16.92 0.67
CA LYS A 222 13.90 18.28 0.68
C LYS A 222 12.88 18.48 1.80
N ILE A 223 12.05 17.47 2.07
CA ILE A 223 11.07 17.48 3.17
C ILE A 223 11.78 17.49 4.52
N LEU A 224 12.80 16.65 4.70
CA LEU A 224 13.59 16.60 5.93
C LEU A 224 14.35 17.91 6.19
N ASP A 225 14.93 18.50 5.14
CA ASP A 225 15.62 19.80 5.25
C ASP A 225 14.64 20.90 5.72
N GLU A 226 13.41 20.91 5.22
CA GLU A 226 12.38 21.85 5.67
C GLU A 226 11.91 21.56 7.12
N LEU A 227 11.78 20.28 7.50
CA LEU A 227 11.49 19.85 8.87
C LEU A 227 12.64 20.26 9.82
N GLY A 228 13.91 20.13 9.37
CA GLY A 228 15.10 20.53 10.11
C GLY A 228 15.11 22.02 10.47
N LYS A 229 14.75 22.87 9.51
CA LYS A 229 14.59 24.32 9.72
C LYS A 229 13.52 24.65 10.77
N SER A 230 12.57 23.76 11.00
CA SER A 230 11.49 23.92 11.99
C SER A 230 11.83 23.38 13.38
N GLY A 231 12.97 22.74 13.55
CA GLY A 231 13.40 22.11 14.82
C GLY A 231 12.74 20.75 15.12
N LEU A 232 11.90 20.24 14.23
CA LEU A 232 11.24 18.93 14.38
C LEU A 232 12.13 17.76 13.93
N ALA A 233 13.12 18.02 13.08
CA ALA A 233 14.03 16.99 12.57
C ALA A 233 14.96 16.41 13.65
N THR A 234 15.32 17.19 14.67
CA THR A 234 16.24 16.73 15.74
C THR A 234 15.67 15.55 16.54
N ALA A 235 14.35 15.41 16.64
CA ALA A 235 13.70 14.27 17.28
C ALA A 235 13.65 13.03 16.37
N ALA A 236 13.49 13.24 15.06
CA ALA A 236 13.48 12.16 14.08
C ALA A 236 14.90 11.62 13.84
N GLU A 237 15.91 12.49 13.70
CA GLU A 237 17.33 12.14 13.54
C GLU A 237 17.92 11.40 14.76
N ALA A 238 17.34 11.60 15.94
CA ALA A 238 17.74 10.90 17.16
C ALA A 238 17.24 9.45 17.22
N SER A 239 16.25 9.08 16.39
CA SER A 239 15.72 7.73 16.37
C SER A 239 16.63 6.77 15.58
N PRO A 240 16.99 5.59 16.13
CA PRO A 240 17.73 4.56 15.41
C PRO A 240 17.01 4.10 14.15
N THR A 241 15.68 3.99 14.21
CA THR A 241 14.83 3.64 13.07
C THR A 241 14.96 4.64 11.92
N ALA A 242 15.03 5.96 12.23
CA ALA A 242 15.22 6.99 11.21
C ALA A 242 16.63 6.93 10.59
N ARG A 243 17.65 6.55 11.35
CA ARG A 243 19.01 6.34 10.83
C ARG A 243 19.10 5.13 9.91
N GLY A 244 18.39 4.04 10.22
CA GLY A 244 18.27 2.87 9.34
C GLY A 244 17.56 3.19 8.02
N LEU A 245 16.64 4.16 8.02
CA LEU A 245 15.92 4.62 6.83
C LEU A 245 16.66 5.75 6.08
N GLU A 246 17.75 6.28 6.62
CA GLU A 246 18.48 7.41 6.01
C GLU A 246 18.88 7.19 4.54
N PRO A 247 19.33 6.00 4.09
CA PRO A 247 19.61 5.76 2.68
C PRO A 247 18.37 5.92 1.78
N LEU A 248 17.19 5.44 2.21
CA LEU A 248 15.91 5.65 1.51
C LEU A 248 15.54 7.12 1.39
N LEU A 249 15.93 7.93 2.39
CA LEU A 249 15.56 9.33 2.48
C LEU A 249 16.50 10.26 1.69
N ARG A 250 17.56 9.72 1.07
CA ARG A 250 18.56 10.53 0.34
C ARG A 250 18.25 10.77 -1.13
N GLN A 251 17.44 9.92 -1.72
CA GLN A 251 17.11 9.95 -3.15
C GLN A 251 15.60 10.07 -3.36
N PRO A 252 15.17 10.53 -4.53
CA PRO A 252 13.76 10.54 -4.88
C PRO A 252 13.15 9.14 -4.81
N VAL A 253 11.91 9.09 -4.36
CA VAL A 253 11.06 7.91 -4.31
C VAL A 253 9.87 8.15 -5.22
N SER A 254 9.46 7.15 -5.97
CA SER A 254 8.21 7.17 -6.72
C SER A 254 7.32 5.99 -6.35
N ALA A 255 6.02 6.19 -6.54
CA ALA A 255 5.04 5.11 -6.48
C ALA A 255 4.01 5.31 -7.60
N SER A 256 3.52 4.23 -8.16
CA SER A 256 2.48 4.23 -9.17
C SER A 256 1.41 3.21 -8.84
N ILE A 257 0.18 3.51 -9.24
CA ILE A 257 -0.96 2.60 -9.17
C ILE A 257 -1.38 2.29 -10.59
N SER A 258 -1.58 1.01 -10.89
CA SER A 258 -2.13 0.52 -12.16
C SER A 258 -3.33 -0.38 -11.89
N ALA A 259 -4.21 -0.51 -12.86
CA ALA A 259 -5.38 -1.37 -12.79
C ALA A 259 -5.45 -2.29 -14.02
N ALA A 260 -5.80 -3.55 -13.79
CA ALA A 260 -6.31 -4.47 -14.80
C ALA A 260 -7.75 -4.85 -14.45
N SER A 261 -8.42 -5.63 -15.30
CA SER A 261 -9.84 -5.97 -15.09
C SER A 261 -10.13 -6.75 -13.81
N ASP A 262 -9.11 -7.40 -13.27
CA ASP A 262 -9.18 -8.34 -12.15
C ASP A 262 -8.09 -8.11 -11.10
N GLN A 263 -7.39 -6.97 -11.17
CA GLN A 263 -6.37 -6.64 -10.17
C GLN A 263 -6.08 -5.14 -10.08
N LEU A 264 -5.58 -4.75 -8.91
CA LEU A 264 -4.94 -3.46 -8.67
C LEU A 264 -3.49 -3.70 -8.28
N SER A 265 -2.57 -2.93 -8.84
CA SER A 265 -1.16 -3.01 -8.48
C SER A 265 -0.62 -1.66 -8.01
N LEU A 266 0.26 -1.71 -7.01
CA LEU A 266 1.06 -0.58 -6.54
C LEU A 266 2.52 -0.93 -6.70
N GLN A 267 3.27 -0.13 -7.44
CA GLN A 267 4.72 -0.27 -7.58
C GLN A 267 5.41 0.95 -6.98
N ALA A 268 6.39 0.73 -6.12
CA ALA A 268 7.22 1.77 -5.53
C ALA A 268 8.69 1.56 -5.90
N SER A 269 9.42 2.66 -6.14
CA SER A 269 10.85 2.63 -6.47
C SER A 269 11.63 3.56 -5.55
N ALA A 270 12.69 3.03 -4.93
CA ALA A 270 13.58 3.75 -4.02
C ALA A 270 15.04 3.36 -4.25
N ALA A 271 15.99 4.08 -3.63
CA ALA A 271 17.40 3.73 -3.70
C ALA A 271 17.71 2.35 -3.11
N ALA A 272 18.48 1.53 -3.81
CA ALA A 272 18.80 0.15 -3.40
C ALA A 272 19.59 0.04 -2.08
N GLY A 273 20.29 1.09 -1.66
CA GLY A 273 21.09 1.07 -0.43
C GLY A 273 20.31 0.97 0.89
N ALA A 274 18.99 0.88 0.81
CA ALA A 274 18.10 0.81 1.96
C ALA A 274 17.17 -0.41 1.97
N ALA A 275 17.03 -1.09 0.85
CA ALA A 275 16.42 -2.41 0.81
C ALA A 275 17.53 -3.45 0.69
N PRO A 276 17.43 -4.58 1.42
CA PRO A 276 18.30 -5.72 1.13
C PRO A 276 18.15 -6.05 -0.35
N ALA A 277 19.30 -6.37 -0.97
CA ALA A 277 19.27 -6.90 -2.32
C ALA A 277 18.20 -8.00 -2.35
N SER A 278 17.23 -7.87 -3.23
CA SER A 278 16.15 -8.83 -3.39
C SER A 278 16.74 -10.14 -3.91
N GLN A 279 17.27 -10.96 -3.00
CA GLN A 279 17.48 -12.36 -3.30
C GLN A 279 16.17 -13.06 -3.07
N GLU A 280 15.70 -13.79 -4.06
CA GLU A 280 14.53 -14.64 -3.91
C GLU A 280 14.87 -15.76 -2.91
N SER A 281 14.09 -15.85 -1.85
CA SER A 281 14.15 -17.00 -0.96
C SER A 281 13.42 -18.18 -1.59
N GLN A 282 14.05 -19.33 -1.65
CA GLN A 282 13.41 -20.55 -2.15
C GLN A 282 12.38 -21.11 -1.16
N LEU A 283 12.34 -20.60 0.08
CA LEU A 283 11.41 -21.09 1.10
C LEU A 283 9.96 -20.91 0.70
N LEU A 284 9.61 -19.75 0.11
CA LEU A 284 8.22 -19.42 -0.19
C LEU A 284 7.58 -20.46 -1.12
N ARG A 285 8.24 -20.79 -2.23
CA ARG A 285 7.76 -21.78 -3.19
C ARG A 285 7.71 -23.20 -2.63
N GLY A 286 8.56 -23.49 -1.65
CA GLY A 286 8.65 -24.79 -1.00
C GLY A 286 7.65 -25.02 0.13
N PHE A 287 6.81 -24.05 0.50
CA PHE A 287 5.76 -24.26 1.51
C PHE A 287 4.62 -25.12 0.96
N PRO A 288 3.82 -25.78 1.83
CA PRO A 288 2.72 -26.62 1.40
C PRO A 288 1.75 -25.90 0.46
N GLU A 289 1.25 -26.60 -0.57
CA GLU A 289 0.31 -26.08 -1.57
C GLU A 289 -0.92 -25.42 -0.96
N GLU A 290 -1.43 -25.95 0.16
CA GLU A 290 -2.63 -25.46 0.87
C GLU A 290 -2.37 -24.19 1.71
N SER A 291 -1.19 -23.58 1.62
CA SER A 291 -0.84 -22.37 2.38
C SER A 291 -1.60 -21.17 1.83
N TRP A 292 -2.55 -20.66 2.61
CA TRP A 292 -3.28 -19.44 2.26
C TRP A 292 -2.61 -18.16 2.73
N LEU A 293 -1.62 -18.25 3.63
CA LEU A 293 -0.68 -17.19 3.93
C LEU A 293 0.72 -17.79 3.93
N ALA A 294 1.61 -17.19 3.19
CA ALA A 294 3.01 -17.55 3.17
C ALA A 294 3.88 -16.31 3.00
N PHE A 295 5.03 -16.31 3.65
CA PHE A 295 6.05 -15.27 3.47
C PHE A 295 7.45 -15.87 3.57
N ALA A 296 8.41 -15.23 2.88
CA ALA A 296 9.81 -15.56 3.01
C ALA A 296 10.69 -14.32 2.81
N ILE A 297 11.73 -14.20 3.61
CA ILE A 297 12.69 -13.09 3.62
C ILE A 297 14.09 -13.71 3.61
N ALA A 298 14.88 -13.35 2.60
CA ALA A 298 16.24 -13.85 2.48
C ALA A 298 17.21 -13.17 3.46
N ASP A 299 18.24 -13.90 3.87
CA ASP A 299 19.40 -13.44 4.65
C ASP A 299 19.05 -12.58 5.88
N VAL A 300 18.08 -13.01 6.68
CA VAL A 300 17.58 -12.25 7.85
C VAL A 300 18.69 -11.89 8.82
N GLY A 301 19.64 -12.82 9.05
CA GLY A 301 20.75 -12.61 9.97
C GLY A 301 21.68 -11.49 9.56
N GLN A 302 22.03 -11.40 8.28
CA GLN A 302 22.94 -10.38 7.75
C GLN A 302 22.22 -9.06 7.53
N THR A 303 21.03 -9.13 6.96
CA THR A 303 20.25 -7.97 6.53
C THR A 303 19.62 -7.22 7.70
N TYR A 304 18.93 -7.95 8.58
CA TYR A 304 18.15 -7.35 9.67
C TYR A 304 18.84 -7.45 11.04
N GLY A 305 19.88 -8.28 11.18
CA GLY A 305 20.63 -8.41 12.42
C GLY A 305 21.19 -7.08 12.97
N PRO A 306 21.77 -6.21 12.16
CA PRO A 306 22.19 -4.88 12.60
C PRO A 306 21.03 -4.00 13.06
N LEU A 307 19.92 -3.98 12.30
CA LEU A 307 18.71 -3.21 12.62
C LEU A 307 18.03 -3.74 13.90
N LEU A 308 17.89 -5.04 14.05
CA LEU A 308 17.32 -5.67 15.25
C LEU A 308 18.13 -5.34 16.51
N ARG A 309 19.47 -5.30 16.41
CA ARG A 309 20.34 -4.91 17.52
C ARG A 309 20.18 -3.43 17.89
N GLU A 310 19.98 -2.57 16.90
CA GLU A 310 19.83 -1.12 17.10
C GLU A 310 18.45 -0.76 17.69
N VAL A 311 17.36 -1.33 17.14
CA VAL A 311 16.00 -1.16 17.66
C VAL A 311 15.87 -1.65 19.11
N ARG A 312 16.59 -2.72 19.46
CA ARG A 312 16.61 -3.23 20.84
C ARG A 312 17.28 -2.31 21.84
N HIS A 313 18.31 -1.59 21.44
CA HIS A 313 18.99 -0.66 22.35
C HIS A 313 18.04 0.45 22.87
N ASP A 314 17.02 0.78 22.10
CA ASP A 314 16.04 1.83 22.44
C ASP A 314 14.70 1.27 22.99
N ALA A 315 14.39 -0.02 22.77
CA ALA A 315 13.09 -0.63 23.07
C ALA A 315 13.04 -1.36 24.41
N GLY A 316 13.62 -0.82 25.45
CA GLY A 316 13.65 -1.40 26.81
C GLY A 316 12.30 -1.86 27.42
N ALA A 317 11.17 -1.66 26.69
CA ALA A 317 9.84 -2.14 27.06
C ALA A 317 9.37 -3.38 26.23
N ALA A 318 9.92 -3.63 25.04
CA ALA A 318 9.55 -4.78 24.21
C ALA A 318 10.32 -6.07 24.62
N GLU A 319 11.43 -5.94 25.31
CA GLU A 319 12.19 -7.05 25.90
C GLU A 319 11.34 -7.90 26.86
N ALA A 320 10.35 -7.29 27.52
CA ALA A 320 9.46 -7.98 28.45
C ALA A 320 8.47 -8.93 27.77
N THR A 321 8.23 -8.79 26.46
CA THR A 321 7.14 -9.51 25.77
C THR A 321 7.63 -10.74 25.00
N LEU A 322 8.85 -10.76 24.47
CA LEU A 322 9.37 -11.87 23.65
C LEU A 322 10.62 -12.59 24.20
N GLY A 323 11.34 -12.02 25.15
CA GLY A 323 12.58 -12.61 25.65
C GLY A 323 12.78 -12.57 27.15
N GLY A 324 12.03 -11.75 27.88
CA GLY A 324 12.25 -11.50 29.31
C GLY A 324 12.05 -12.72 30.23
N GLY A 325 11.40 -13.77 29.73
CA GLY A 325 11.21 -15.04 30.45
C GLY A 325 12.26 -16.12 30.13
N LEU A 326 13.01 -15.98 29.03
CA LEU A 326 13.90 -17.05 28.55
C LEU A 326 15.30 -17.03 29.20
N GLY A 327 15.65 -15.94 29.89
CA GLY A 327 16.95 -15.79 30.55
C GLY A 327 18.15 -15.65 29.60
N PHE A 328 17.93 -15.54 28.28
CA PHE A 328 18.94 -15.29 27.26
C PHE A 328 18.33 -14.58 26.05
N ASP A 329 19.20 -13.95 25.27
CA ASP A 329 18.84 -13.21 24.07
C ASP A 329 18.66 -14.14 22.88
N LEU A 330 17.42 -14.54 22.60
CA LEU A 330 17.08 -15.40 21.48
C LEU A 330 17.37 -14.71 20.13
N ALA A 331 17.01 -13.44 19.98
CA ALA A 331 17.19 -12.71 18.73
C ALA A 331 18.68 -12.54 18.35
N ASP A 332 19.54 -12.22 19.34
CA ASP A 332 20.99 -12.14 19.13
C ASP A 332 21.59 -13.53 18.79
N GLN A 333 21.09 -14.61 19.40
CA GLN A 333 21.54 -15.95 19.07
C GLN A 333 21.14 -16.36 17.65
N VAL A 334 19.85 -16.14 17.30
CA VAL A 334 19.32 -16.48 15.98
C VAL A 334 20.00 -15.66 14.88
N SER A 335 20.19 -14.36 15.07
CA SER A 335 20.82 -13.49 14.06
C SER A 335 22.25 -13.87 13.67
N ARG A 336 22.88 -14.79 14.38
CA ARG A 336 24.26 -15.23 14.10
C ARG A 336 24.35 -16.37 13.09
N TRP A 337 23.30 -17.17 12.98
CA TRP A 337 23.27 -18.37 12.15
C TRP A 337 22.05 -18.43 11.21
N ALA A 338 21.07 -17.53 11.37
CA ALA A 338 19.89 -17.52 10.52
C ALA A 338 20.23 -17.00 9.12
N GLY A 339 19.91 -17.77 8.14
CA GLY A 339 19.83 -17.42 6.73
C GLY A 339 18.45 -16.90 6.39
N ASP A 340 17.72 -17.59 5.51
CA ASP A 340 16.37 -17.25 5.12
C ASP A 340 15.36 -17.55 6.24
N LEU A 341 14.38 -16.64 6.40
CA LEU A 341 13.24 -16.82 7.29
C LEU A 341 11.97 -16.88 6.46
N GLY A 342 11.12 -17.85 6.72
CA GLY A 342 9.79 -17.90 6.15
C GLY A 342 8.77 -18.46 7.13
N GLY A 343 7.52 -18.43 6.73
CA GLY A 343 6.42 -19.02 7.47
C GLY A 343 5.18 -19.13 6.63
N PHE A 344 4.28 -20.01 7.04
CA PHE A 344 3.03 -20.25 6.35
C PHE A 344 1.90 -20.59 7.33
N ILE A 345 0.68 -20.45 6.86
CA ILE A 345 -0.55 -20.86 7.53
C ILE A 345 -1.41 -21.64 6.55
N THR A 346 -1.95 -22.78 6.99
CA THR A 346 -2.87 -23.65 6.25
C THR A 346 -4.15 -23.88 7.02
N GLY A 347 -5.18 -24.43 6.36
CA GLY A 347 -6.43 -24.86 6.97
C GLY A 347 -7.50 -23.77 7.04
N THR A 348 -8.75 -24.20 6.86
CA THR A 348 -9.95 -23.35 6.77
C THR A 348 -10.90 -23.53 7.97
N SER A 349 -10.42 -24.14 9.04
CA SER A 349 -11.20 -24.35 10.27
C SER A 349 -10.31 -24.41 11.51
N LEU A 350 -10.85 -24.13 12.69
CA LEU A 350 -10.11 -24.13 13.96
C LEU A 350 -9.33 -25.44 14.20
N PHE A 351 -9.90 -26.59 13.86
CA PHE A 351 -9.27 -27.90 14.09
C PHE A 351 -8.35 -28.34 12.96
N GLY A 352 -8.48 -27.71 11.77
CA GLY A 352 -7.63 -27.91 10.62
C GLY A 352 -6.52 -26.88 10.49
N LEU A 353 -6.45 -25.89 11.40
CA LEU A 353 -5.44 -24.83 11.34
C LEU A 353 -4.05 -25.42 11.51
N GLY A 354 -3.18 -25.13 10.56
CA GLY A 354 -1.78 -25.52 10.53
C GLY A 354 -0.88 -24.31 10.32
N GLY A 355 0.41 -24.51 10.50
CA GLY A 355 1.40 -23.48 10.21
C GLY A 355 2.72 -23.71 10.91
N ALA A 356 3.78 -23.17 10.30
CA ALA A 356 5.13 -23.22 10.86
C ALA A 356 5.93 -21.99 10.45
N LEU A 357 6.95 -21.70 11.26
CA LEU A 357 8.07 -20.81 10.93
C LEU A 357 9.28 -21.67 10.56
N VAL A 358 9.99 -21.27 9.53
CA VAL A 358 11.18 -21.94 9.00
C VAL A 358 12.32 -20.96 8.95
N LEU A 359 13.45 -21.36 9.51
CA LEU A 359 14.72 -20.63 9.47
C LEU A 359 15.76 -21.53 8.81
N GLU A 360 16.37 -21.08 7.74
CA GLU A 360 17.56 -21.75 7.19
C GLU A 360 18.79 -21.44 8.03
N THR A 361 19.72 -22.37 8.09
CA THR A 361 20.97 -22.20 8.81
C THR A 361 22.15 -22.81 8.04
N ASP A 362 23.25 -22.06 7.95
CA ASP A 362 24.54 -22.54 7.47
C ASP A 362 25.42 -23.06 8.61
N ASP A 363 25.00 -22.90 9.88
CA ASP A 363 25.71 -23.34 11.07
C ASP A 363 24.79 -24.19 11.96
N GLU A 364 24.65 -25.45 11.59
CA GLU A 364 23.82 -26.43 12.32
C GLU A 364 24.23 -26.59 13.78
N GLN A 365 25.53 -26.43 14.09
CA GLN A 365 26.00 -26.54 15.47
C GLN A 365 25.56 -25.33 16.31
N ALA A 366 25.62 -24.15 15.77
CA ALA A 366 25.17 -22.93 16.46
C ALA A 366 23.65 -22.94 16.67
N SER A 367 22.87 -23.35 15.63
CA SER A 367 21.43 -23.48 15.74
C SER A 367 21.01 -24.55 16.75
N ALA A 368 21.58 -25.74 16.71
CA ALA A 368 21.37 -26.81 17.72
C ALA A 368 21.66 -26.31 19.14
N GLY A 369 22.77 -25.59 19.33
CA GLY A 369 23.09 -24.96 20.61
C GLY A 369 22.06 -23.93 21.08
N THR A 370 21.43 -23.22 20.15
CA THR A 370 20.33 -22.27 20.45
C THR A 370 19.06 -23.02 20.83
N LEU A 371 18.70 -24.08 20.10
CA LEU A 371 17.53 -24.93 20.39
C LEU A 371 17.65 -25.59 21.78
N ASP A 372 18.82 -26.04 22.14
CA ASP A 372 19.06 -26.68 23.45
C ASP A 372 18.93 -25.69 24.62
N ARG A 373 19.30 -24.42 24.42
CA ARG A 373 19.04 -23.35 25.39
C ARG A 373 17.55 -23.01 25.47
N LEU A 374 16.87 -22.92 24.33
CA LEU A 374 15.44 -22.67 24.26
C LEU A 374 14.64 -23.77 24.96
N ARG A 375 14.96 -25.04 24.68
CA ARG A 375 14.33 -26.19 25.32
C ARG A 375 14.47 -26.13 26.84
N ARG A 376 15.68 -25.81 27.36
CA ARG A 376 15.88 -25.67 28.81
C ARG A 376 15.10 -24.51 29.41
N ALA A 377 15.12 -23.36 28.77
CA ALA A 377 14.39 -22.18 29.24
C ALA A 377 12.85 -22.40 29.27
N LEU A 378 12.31 -23.07 28.25
CA LEU A 378 10.88 -23.44 28.24
C LEU A 378 10.58 -24.54 29.28
N GLY A 379 11.50 -25.47 29.52
CA GLY A 379 11.34 -26.52 30.52
C GLY A 379 11.35 -26.01 31.95
N ASP A 380 11.91 -24.82 32.21
CA ASP A 380 11.88 -24.18 33.52
C ASP A 380 10.52 -23.49 33.83
N ASP A 381 9.64 -23.32 32.82
CA ASP A 381 8.29 -22.74 33.00
C ASP A 381 7.27 -23.83 33.38
N PRO A 382 6.72 -23.81 34.60
CA PRO A 382 5.79 -24.84 35.07
C PRO A 382 4.44 -24.86 34.33
N ARG A 383 4.18 -23.88 33.48
CA ARG A 383 2.96 -23.80 32.63
C ARG A 383 3.12 -24.55 31.31
N LEU A 384 4.32 -25.04 31.01
CA LEU A 384 4.65 -25.76 29.77
C LEU A 384 5.06 -27.20 30.10
N SER A 385 4.66 -28.16 29.26
CA SER A 385 5.23 -29.48 29.18
C SER A 385 6.20 -29.51 28.01
N VAL A 386 7.47 -29.80 28.26
CA VAL A 386 8.52 -29.85 27.25
C VAL A 386 9.10 -31.25 27.17
N GLU A 387 9.02 -31.89 25.99
CA GLU A 387 9.45 -33.24 25.76
C GLU A 387 10.48 -33.30 24.61
N PRO A 388 11.62 -34.00 24.77
CA PRO A 388 12.55 -34.19 23.64
C PRO A 388 11.92 -35.11 22.59
N LEU A 389 12.24 -34.91 21.33
CA LEU A 389 11.87 -35.83 20.25
C LEU A 389 12.69 -37.14 20.44
N THR A 390 11.99 -38.26 20.64
CA THR A 390 12.61 -39.54 21.00
C THR A 390 12.54 -40.59 19.89
N HIS A 391 11.87 -40.30 18.78
CA HIS A 391 11.57 -41.32 17.76
C HIS A 391 12.15 -41.00 16.38
N THR A 392 12.96 -39.94 16.27
CA THR A 392 13.59 -39.50 15.02
C THR A 392 15.08 -39.26 15.27
N ASP A 393 15.90 -39.38 14.22
CA ASP A 393 17.32 -38.96 14.26
C ASP A 393 17.46 -37.41 14.29
N ASP A 394 16.33 -36.69 14.42
CA ASP A 394 16.29 -35.24 14.42
C ASP A 394 16.62 -34.63 15.78
N GLU A 395 17.30 -33.52 15.77
CA GLU A 395 17.52 -32.69 16.95
C GLU A 395 16.33 -31.78 17.18
N GLY A 396 15.59 -31.97 18.30
CA GLY A 396 14.42 -31.16 18.56
C GLY A 396 13.66 -31.50 19.83
N PHE A 397 12.55 -30.80 20.03
CA PHE A 397 11.65 -31.00 21.16
C PHE A 397 10.22 -30.55 20.81
N SER A 398 9.27 -31.08 21.55
CA SER A 398 7.90 -30.57 21.55
C SER A 398 7.57 -29.86 22.85
N PHE A 399 6.64 -28.93 22.80
CA PHE A 399 6.10 -28.30 24.01
C PHE A 399 4.61 -28.04 23.87
N SER A 400 3.90 -28.10 25.00
CA SER A 400 2.45 -27.88 25.08
C SER A 400 2.13 -27.03 26.30
N PRO A 401 1.23 -26.04 26.20
CA PRO A 401 0.69 -25.36 27.37
C PRO A 401 -0.11 -26.34 28.26
N ALA A 402 0.08 -26.24 29.57
CA ALA A 402 -0.59 -27.14 30.51
C ALA A 402 -2.12 -27.03 30.39
N GLY A 403 -2.77 -28.17 30.13
CA GLY A 403 -4.23 -28.26 30.00
C GLY A 403 -4.79 -27.87 28.63
N VAL A 404 -3.95 -27.60 27.64
CA VAL A 404 -4.37 -27.32 26.26
C VAL A 404 -3.90 -28.47 25.36
N PRO A 405 -4.77 -29.10 24.55
CA PRO A 405 -4.40 -30.21 23.68
C PRO A 405 -3.76 -29.73 22.35
N ILE A 406 -2.86 -28.76 22.44
CA ILE A 406 -2.10 -28.24 21.30
C ILE A 406 -0.62 -28.46 21.58
N SER A 407 0.07 -29.11 20.67
CA SER A 407 1.51 -29.34 20.75
C SER A 407 2.24 -28.60 19.63
N PHE A 408 3.26 -27.87 20.03
CA PHE A 408 4.21 -27.25 19.10
C PHE A 408 5.48 -28.10 19.05
N THR A 409 6.03 -28.23 17.88
CA THR A 409 7.28 -28.94 17.65
C THR A 409 8.33 -27.98 17.11
N VAL A 410 9.52 -28.07 17.63
CA VAL A 410 10.71 -27.38 17.11
C VAL A 410 11.73 -28.45 16.74
N VAL A 411 12.15 -28.47 15.48
CA VAL A 411 13.06 -29.49 14.96
C VAL A 411 14.11 -28.86 14.06
N GLN A 412 15.30 -29.40 14.07
CA GLN A 412 16.35 -29.10 13.10
C GLN A 412 16.58 -30.31 12.21
N ARG A 413 16.48 -30.12 10.89
CA ARG A 413 16.73 -31.15 9.86
C ARG A 413 17.17 -30.48 8.57
N ASP A 414 18.17 -31.04 7.88
CA ASP A 414 18.61 -30.64 6.53
C ASP A 414 18.86 -29.13 6.37
N GLY A 415 19.60 -28.53 7.32
CA GLY A 415 19.90 -27.09 7.29
C GLY A 415 18.71 -26.18 7.60
N LYS A 416 17.59 -26.71 8.11
CA LYS A 416 16.40 -25.96 8.48
C LYS A 416 16.06 -26.14 9.95
N VAL A 417 15.68 -25.06 10.61
CA VAL A 417 15.03 -25.06 11.91
C VAL A 417 13.55 -24.74 11.69
N VAL A 418 12.68 -25.69 11.98
CA VAL A 418 11.22 -25.56 11.80
C VAL A 418 10.54 -25.54 13.15
N ALA A 419 9.68 -24.56 13.37
CA ALA A 419 8.90 -24.39 14.59
C ALA A 419 7.42 -24.19 14.25
N GLY A 420 6.54 -25.09 14.65
CA GLY A 420 5.12 -25.01 14.31
C GLY A 420 4.27 -26.07 14.98
N LEU A 421 3.04 -26.22 14.50
CA LEU A 421 2.19 -27.34 14.88
C LEU A 421 2.79 -28.65 14.37
N ALA A 422 2.67 -29.72 15.13
CA ALA A 422 3.41 -30.97 14.85
C ALA A 422 3.17 -31.53 13.43
N ALA A 423 1.93 -31.50 12.92
CA ALA A 423 1.61 -31.92 11.56
C ALA A 423 2.28 -31.00 10.51
N SER A 424 2.19 -29.69 10.68
CA SER A 424 2.75 -28.69 9.76
C SER A 424 4.27 -28.71 9.67
N VAL A 425 4.96 -29.22 10.70
CA VAL A 425 6.41 -29.42 10.67
C VAL A 425 6.80 -30.50 9.65
N GLU A 426 6.09 -31.62 9.62
CA GLU A 426 6.33 -32.67 8.63
C GLU A 426 5.90 -32.24 7.21
N ASP A 427 4.81 -31.46 7.09
CA ASP A 427 4.34 -30.94 5.81
C ASP A 427 5.39 -30.07 5.11
N VAL A 428 6.22 -29.33 5.85
CA VAL A 428 7.29 -28.50 5.30
C VAL A 428 8.62 -29.25 5.11
N LEU A 429 8.88 -30.26 5.94
CA LEU A 429 10.10 -31.05 5.84
C LEU A 429 10.01 -32.14 4.75
N SER A 430 8.81 -32.59 4.43
CA SER A 430 8.54 -33.63 3.44
C SER A 430 7.22 -33.32 2.70
N PRO A 431 7.14 -32.20 1.97
CA PRO A 431 5.91 -31.77 1.33
C PRO A 431 5.46 -32.78 0.26
N SER A 432 4.17 -33.07 0.19
CA SER A 432 3.56 -33.87 -0.89
C SER A 432 3.32 -33.04 -2.16
N SER A 433 3.01 -31.77 -1.98
CA SER A 433 2.87 -30.73 -2.99
C SER A 433 3.27 -29.37 -2.35
N THR A 434 3.66 -28.43 -3.18
CA THR A 434 4.20 -27.14 -2.72
C THR A 434 3.41 -25.98 -3.33
N LEU A 435 3.64 -24.75 -2.84
CA LEU A 435 3.04 -23.56 -3.43
C LEU A 435 3.39 -23.39 -4.92
N GLU A 436 4.50 -23.96 -5.38
CA GLU A 436 4.84 -24.01 -6.80
C GLU A 436 3.84 -24.82 -7.64
N ASP A 437 3.05 -25.71 -7.00
CA ASP A 437 2.00 -26.50 -7.63
C ASP A 437 0.61 -25.86 -7.50
N SER A 438 0.49 -24.71 -6.82
CA SER A 438 -0.78 -24.02 -6.53
C SER A 438 -1.18 -23.06 -7.65
N ASP A 439 -2.36 -23.29 -8.26
CA ASP A 439 -2.92 -22.41 -9.28
C ASP A 439 -3.13 -20.96 -8.78
N ALA A 440 -3.49 -20.79 -7.50
CA ALA A 440 -3.67 -19.47 -6.88
C ALA A 440 -2.34 -18.72 -6.72
N PHE A 441 -1.29 -19.42 -6.30
CA PHE A 441 0.05 -18.84 -6.20
C PHE A 441 0.63 -18.52 -7.58
N ASP A 442 0.46 -19.40 -8.56
CA ASP A 442 0.91 -19.17 -9.93
C ASP A 442 0.24 -17.92 -10.53
N SER A 443 -1.08 -17.79 -10.37
CA SER A 443 -1.81 -16.60 -10.81
C SER A 443 -1.29 -15.32 -10.15
N ALA A 444 -1.01 -15.37 -8.85
CA ALA A 444 -0.46 -14.24 -8.10
C ALA A 444 0.98 -13.90 -8.53
N ALA A 445 1.82 -14.91 -8.78
CA ALA A 445 3.20 -14.74 -9.24
C ALA A 445 3.26 -14.17 -10.66
N ASP A 446 2.39 -14.63 -11.56
CA ASP A 446 2.25 -14.10 -12.92
C ASP A 446 1.83 -12.62 -12.90
N ALA A 447 0.86 -12.26 -12.05
CA ALA A 447 0.41 -10.88 -11.87
C ALA A 447 1.50 -9.98 -11.26
N LEU A 448 2.34 -10.52 -10.39
CA LEU A 448 3.50 -9.82 -9.83
C LEU A 448 4.54 -9.52 -10.92
N GLY A 449 4.72 -10.42 -11.88
CA GLY A 449 5.65 -10.34 -13.00
C GLY A 449 6.96 -11.09 -12.75
N GLU A 450 7.51 -11.69 -13.80
CA GLU A 450 8.67 -12.60 -13.77
C GLU A 450 9.95 -12.00 -13.15
N ASP A 451 10.10 -10.66 -13.21
CA ASP A 451 11.28 -9.96 -12.69
C ASP A 451 11.23 -9.71 -11.17
N PHE A 452 10.06 -9.92 -10.54
CA PHE A 452 9.89 -9.67 -9.11
C PHE A 452 9.97 -10.98 -8.32
N ALA A 453 10.83 -10.98 -7.29
CA ALA A 453 10.91 -12.05 -6.32
C ALA A 453 9.74 -11.96 -5.32
N PRO A 454 8.82 -12.93 -5.24
CA PRO A 454 7.72 -12.90 -4.29
C PRO A 454 8.23 -13.03 -2.86
N LEU A 455 7.73 -12.19 -1.96
CA LEU A 455 8.06 -12.17 -0.53
C LEU A 455 6.88 -12.59 0.35
N THR A 456 5.66 -12.33 -0.09
CA THR A 456 4.44 -12.60 0.68
C THR A 456 3.32 -12.96 -0.29
N PHE A 457 2.57 -13.96 0.09
CA PHE A 457 1.37 -14.42 -0.62
C PHE A 457 0.24 -14.61 0.38
N VAL A 458 -0.97 -14.21 0.00
CA VAL A 458 -2.21 -14.46 0.73
C VAL A 458 -3.27 -14.88 -0.29
N ASP A 459 -3.90 -16.02 -0.06
CA ASP A 459 -5.13 -16.43 -0.72
C ASP A 459 -6.31 -16.06 0.20
N PHE A 460 -7.16 -15.16 -0.25
CA PHE A 460 -8.28 -14.70 0.57
C PHE A 460 -9.40 -15.72 0.70
N VAL A 461 -9.55 -16.64 -0.25
CA VAL A 461 -10.66 -17.60 -0.25
C VAL A 461 -10.61 -18.52 0.97
N PRO A 462 -9.53 -19.29 1.20
CA PRO A 462 -9.44 -20.14 2.40
C PRO A 462 -9.36 -19.33 3.69
N MET A 463 -8.79 -18.11 3.66
CA MET A 463 -8.75 -17.22 4.82
C MET A 463 -10.16 -16.80 5.26
N LEU A 464 -11.04 -16.44 4.32
CA LEU A 464 -12.42 -16.08 4.61
C LEU A 464 -13.23 -17.30 5.10
N GLU A 465 -13.02 -18.48 4.51
CA GLU A 465 -13.62 -19.74 4.98
C GLU A 465 -13.25 -20.01 6.45
N LEU A 466 -11.97 -19.76 6.82
CA LEU A 466 -11.54 -19.88 8.21
C LEU A 466 -12.31 -18.91 9.13
N ILE A 467 -12.45 -17.64 8.74
CA ILE A 467 -13.18 -16.63 9.53
C ILE A 467 -14.65 -17.07 9.69
N GLU A 468 -15.28 -17.54 8.63
CA GLU A 468 -16.67 -18.00 8.61
C GLU A 468 -16.89 -19.31 9.38
N SER A 469 -15.84 -20.10 9.59
CA SER A 469 -15.90 -21.28 10.45
C SER A 469 -16.15 -20.93 11.93
N PHE A 470 -15.99 -19.67 12.32
CA PHE A 470 -16.29 -19.15 13.66
C PHE A 470 -17.66 -18.46 13.68
N PRO A 471 -18.73 -19.07 14.27
CA PRO A 471 -20.06 -18.48 14.23
C PRO A 471 -20.15 -17.05 14.77
N GLN A 472 -19.34 -16.72 15.78
CA GLN A 472 -19.30 -15.38 16.37
C GLN A 472 -18.71 -14.32 15.42
N ALA A 473 -17.74 -14.69 14.60
CA ALA A 473 -17.16 -13.81 13.58
C ALA A 473 -18.10 -13.71 12.37
N ALA A 474 -18.67 -14.84 11.93
CA ALA A 474 -19.61 -14.88 10.83
C ALA A 474 -20.90 -14.07 11.08
N GLU A 475 -21.39 -14.05 12.34
CA GLU A 475 -22.60 -13.31 12.73
C GLU A 475 -22.32 -11.85 13.16
N ASP A 476 -21.05 -11.40 13.17
CA ASP A 476 -20.68 -10.05 13.55
C ASP A 476 -21.21 -9.02 12.52
N PRO A 477 -21.97 -8.00 12.94
CA PRO A 477 -22.54 -7.00 12.01
C PRO A 477 -21.50 -6.25 11.19
N ASP A 478 -20.31 -5.99 11.74
CA ASP A 478 -19.25 -5.29 11.02
C ASP A 478 -18.66 -6.21 9.95
N TYR A 479 -18.49 -7.50 10.23
CA TYR A 479 -18.10 -8.49 9.24
C TYR A 479 -19.16 -8.63 8.13
N GLN A 480 -20.44 -8.74 8.47
CA GLN A 480 -21.53 -8.85 7.50
C GLN A 480 -21.62 -7.63 6.58
N SER A 481 -21.35 -6.44 7.08
CA SER A 481 -21.32 -5.23 6.27
C SER A 481 -20.08 -5.16 5.36
N ALA A 482 -18.97 -5.78 5.75
CA ALA A 482 -17.74 -5.84 4.96
C ALA A 482 -17.74 -7.00 3.94
N LYS A 483 -18.52 -8.07 4.21
CA LYS A 483 -18.50 -9.31 3.42
C LYS A 483 -18.67 -9.11 1.91
N PRO A 484 -19.59 -8.26 1.40
CA PRO A 484 -19.71 -8.05 -0.05
C PRO A 484 -18.44 -7.55 -0.72
N TYR A 485 -17.58 -6.83 0.00
CA TYR A 485 -16.29 -6.35 -0.47
C TYR A 485 -15.20 -7.43 -0.33
N LEU A 486 -15.24 -8.18 0.78
CA LEU A 486 -14.26 -9.24 1.06
C LEU A 486 -14.43 -10.43 0.10
N ASP A 487 -15.65 -10.77 -0.28
CA ASP A 487 -15.95 -11.87 -1.21
C ASP A 487 -15.38 -11.63 -2.62
N ASN A 488 -15.05 -10.38 -2.95
CA ASN A 488 -14.44 -10.00 -4.23
C ASN A 488 -12.90 -10.03 -4.19
N LEU A 489 -12.30 -10.27 -3.03
CA LEU A 489 -10.85 -10.44 -2.93
C LEU A 489 -10.47 -11.86 -3.36
N ASP A 490 -9.41 -11.96 -4.14
CA ASP A 490 -8.86 -13.23 -4.62
C ASP A 490 -7.54 -13.52 -3.93
N TYR A 491 -6.50 -12.80 -4.28
CA TYR A 491 -5.18 -12.96 -3.68
C TYR A 491 -4.51 -11.60 -3.38
N PHE A 492 -3.50 -11.63 -2.54
CA PHE A 492 -2.53 -10.56 -2.39
C PHE A 492 -1.13 -11.13 -2.54
N VAL A 493 -0.31 -10.46 -3.33
CA VAL A 493 1.10 -10.80 -3.45
C VAL A 493 1.95 -9.54 -3.35
N LEU A 494 3.06 -9.66 -2.66
CA LEU A 494 4.09 -8.63 -2.54
C LEU A 494 5.42 -9.21 -2.98
N GLY A 495 6.14 -8.48 -3.80
CA GLY A 495 7.47 -8.88 -4.23
C GLY A 495 8.39 -7.68 -4.44
N THR A 496 9.66 -8.00 -4.59
CA THR A 496 10.73 -7.00 -4.80
C THR A 496 11.59 -7.38 -5.98
N ARG A 497 12.17 -6.35 -6.61
CA ARG A 497 13.29 -6.53 -7.56
C ARG A 497 14.36 -5.47 -7.35
N SER A 498 15.57 -5.78 -7.80
CA SER A 498 16.66 -4.80 -7.87
C SER A 498 16.90 -4.42 -9.33
N ASP A 499 16.91 -3.13 -9.61
CA ASP A 499 17.26 -2.56 -10.93
C ASP A 499 18.41 -1.55 -10.75
N GLY A 500 19.63 -2.00 -10.99
CA GLY A 500 20.84 -1.20 -10.84
C GLY A 500 21.07 -0.73 -9.40
N ASP A 501 20.95 0.58 -9.19
CA ASP A 501 21.08 1.23 -7.87
C ASP A 501 19.73 1.47 -7.17
N ARG A 502 18.64 0.88 -7.71
CA ARG A 502 17.27 0.99 -7.20
C ARG A 502 16.74 -0.34 -6.68
N ALA A 503 15.90 -0.25 -5.67
CA ALA A 503 15.04 -1.33 -5.22
C ALA A 503 13.60 -0.97 -5.56
N GLU A 504 12.89 -1.92 -6.12
CA GLU A 504 11.48 -1.79 -6.43
C GLU A 504 10.66 -2.81 -5.64
N LEU A 505 9.50 -2.37 -5.20
CA LEU A 505 8.52 -3.18 -4.50
C LEU A 505 7.23 -3.11 -5.30
N ARG A 506 6.63 -4.25 -5.56
CA ARG A 506 5.31 -4.34 -6.17
C ARG A 506 4.36 -5.11 -5.25
N MET A 507 3.17 -4.57 -5.10
CA MET A 507 2.03 -5.20 -4.42
C MET A 507 0.94 -5.39 -5.47
N VAL A 508 0.34 -6.56 -5.51
CA VAL A 508 -0.81 -6.84 -6.36
C VAL A 508 -1.94 -7.37 -5.50
N LEU A 509 -3.11 -6.78 -5.65
CA LEU A 509 -4.37 -7.24 -5.09
C LEU A 509 -5.22 -7.83 -6.22
N GLY A 510 -5.35 -9.15 -6.26
CA GLY A 510 -6.23 -9.87 -7.16
C GLY A 510 -7.69 -9.71 -6.74
N LEU A 511 -8.56 -9.56 -7.72
CA LEU A 511 -10.00 -9.34 -7.55
C LEU A 511 -10.76 -10.38 -8.38
N ARG A 512 -11.77 -10.99 -7.80
CA ARG A 512 -12.66 -11.96 -8.47
C ARG A 512 -14.09 -11.43 -8.53
N ASP A 513 -14.93 -12.06 -9.35
CA ASP A 513 -16.36 -11.83 -9.29
C ASP A 513 -16.91 -12.47 -8.03
N ALA A 514 -17.81 -11.77 -7.32
CA ALA A 514 -18.50 -12.34 -6.16
C ALA A 514 -19.13 -13.69 -6.53
N PRO A 515 -19.09 -14.69 -5.63
CA PRO A 515 -19.81 -15.93 -5.83
C PRO A 515 -21.28 -15.60 -6.12
N ALA A 516 -21.84 -16.16 -7.22
CA ALA A 516 -23.25 -15.97 -7.54
C ALA A 516 -24.08 -16.41 -6.31
N GLU A 517 -24.89 -15.51 -5.75
CA GLU A 517 -25.83 -15.87 -4.67
C GLU A 517 -26.62 -17.08 -5.12
N THR A 518 -26.40 -18.21 -4.48
CA THR A 518 -27.23 -19.41 -4.69
C THR A 518 -28.62 -19.05 -4.21
N GLY A 519 -29.54 -18.82 -5.16
CA GLY A 519 -30.85 -18.17 -5.06
C GLY A 519 -31.84 -18.71 -4.02
N ALA A 520 -31.43 -18.82 -2.76
CA ALA A 520 -32.30 -19.14 -1.62
C ALA A 520 -32.74 -17.87 -0.83
N ASP A 521 -32.01 -16.76 -0.95
CA ASP A 521 -32.28 -15.54 -0.17
C ASP A 521 -32.98 -14.43 -0.97
N SER A 522 -33.02 -14.52 -2.31
CA SER A 522 -33.72 -13.57 -3.18
C SER A 522 -35.26 -13.59 -3.02
N GLU A 523 -35.85 -14.69 -2.54
CA GLU A 523 -37.29 -14.77 -2.28
C GLU A 523 -37.71 -14.13 -0.93
N ALA A 524 -36.78 -14.02 0.03
CA ALA A 524 -37.05 -13.42 1.33
C ALA A 524 -37.02 -11.88 1.29
N ALA A 525 -36.16 -11.30 0.44
CA ALA A 525 -36.07 -9.82 0.30
C ALA A 525 -37.27 -9.23 -0.48
N ALA A 526 -37.88 -9.96 -1.39
CA ALA A 526 -39.08 -9.53 -2.11
C ALA A 526 -40.36 -9.54 -1.26
N ALA A 527 -40.38 -10.27 -0.14
CA ALA A 527 -41.54 -10.37 0.74
C ALA A 527 -41.63 -9.25 1.79
N VAL A 528 -40.57 -8.48 2.02
CA VAL A 528 -40.53 -7.41 3.05
C VAL A 528 -40.91 -6.03 2.49
N VAL A 529 -41.01 -5.86 1.18
CA VAL A 529 -41.38 -4.57 0.54
C VAL A 529 -42.89 -4.50 0.19
N GLY A 530 -43.68 -5.48 0.57
CA GLY A 530 -45.11 -5.64 0.20
C GLY A 530 -46.11 -5.59 1.35
N GLU A 531 -45.81 -4.98 2.53
CA GLU A 531 -46.83 -4.65 3.54
C GLU A 531 -46.74 -3.19 4.04
#